data_48ffb58ab14d5bbd05080f3da5f65f28
#
_entry.id   48ffb58ab14d5bbd05080f3da5f65f28
#
_cell.length_a   1.000
_cell.length_b   1.000
_cell.length_c   1.000
_cell.angle_alpha   90.00
_cell.angle_beta   90.00
_cell.angle_gamma   90.00
#
_symmetry.space_group_name_H-M   'P 1'
#
loop_
_entity.id
_entity.type
_entity.pdbx_description
1 polymer ?
#
loop_
_entity_poly.entity_id
_entity_poly.type
_entity_poly.pdbx_seq_one_letter_code
_entity_poly.pdbx_strand_id
1 'polypeptide(L)'
;MKGKGDGTKAKPWQLKTPPGSSEFTAYRDEDGDPPALVVQVGTTQLKYQLRCIEDLHAMLVKHGDWVLLGSADEAKPAADDTVEAWGRAKTNPVKGWYGLKKGFRGRFGMYVPPVLEALGLAEVEHGARNNRMRAVGKPKPLLGKH
;
A
#
# COMPACT_ATOMS: atom_id res chain seq x y z
N MET A 1 -1.67 4.19 17.96
CA MET A 1 -1.40 2.77 17.78
C MET A 1 -1.57 2.38 16.34
N LYS A 2 -0.65 1.66 15.81
CA LYS A 2 -0.56 1.40 14.39
C LYS A 2 -1.08 0.02 14.02
N GLY A 3 -2.20 -0.37 14.48
CA GLY A 3 -2.70 -1.69 14.21
C GLY A 3 -2.02 -2.74 15.07
N LYS A 4 -2.43 -3.97 14.92
CA LYS A 4 -1.89 -5.11 15.66
C LYS A 4 -1.16 -6.02 14.70
N GLY A 5 -0.32 -6.89 15.27
CA GLY A 5 0.47 -7.82 14.49
C GLY A 5 1.77 -7.21 14.04
N ASP A 6 2.61 -8.02 13.42
CA ASP A 6 3.92 -7.58 12.96
C ASP A 6 4.11 -7.76 11.46
N GLY A 7 3.06 -8.13 10.74
CA GLY A 7 3.13 -8.30 9.30
C GLY A 7 3.71 -9.60 8.84
N THR A 8 3.81 -10.59 9.74
CA THR A 8 4.16 -11.95 9.35
C THR A 8 2.88 -12.74 9.09
N LYS A 9 3.01 -13.88 8.43
CA LYS A 9 1.87 -14.74 8.18
C LYS A 9 1.24 -15.22 9.49
N ALA A 10 2.07 -15.47 10.51
CA ALA A 10 1.59 -15.91 11.81
C ALA A 10 0.89 -14.79 12.57
N LYS A 11 1.33 -13.56 12.37
CA LYS A 11 0.78 -12.38 13.04
C LYS A 11 0.55 -11.26 12.05
N PRO A 12 -0.45 -11.38 11.17
CA PRO A 12 -0.72 -10.35 10.19
C PRO A 12 -1.05 -9.02 10.86
N TRP A 13 -0.72 -7.93 10.19
CA TRP A 13 -1.21 -6.62 10.61
C TRP A 13 -2.72 -6.59 10.55
N GLN A 14 -3.36 -6.00 11.56
CA GLN A 14 -4.80 -5.74 11.56
C GLN A 14 -4.97 -4.24 11.34
N LEU A 15 -5.49 -3.88 10.19
CA LEU A 15 -5.49 -2.50 9.72
C LEU A 15 -6.88 -2.07 9.28
N LYS A 16 -7.02 -0.76 9.05
CA LYS A 16 -8.24 -0.18 8.50
C LYS A 16 -7.89 0.61 7.25
N THR A 17 -8.84 0.66 6.32
CA THR A 17 -8.69 1.55 5.18
C THR A 17 -8.59 3.00 5.67
N PRO A 18 -8.02 3.93 4.89
CA PRO A 18 -7.82 5.30 5.37
C PRO A 18 -9.06 5.99 5.93
N PRO A 19 -10.26 5.86 5.32
CA PRO A 19 -11.45 6.45 5.94
C PRO A 19 -11.91 5.74 7.21
N GLY A 20 -11.34 4.57 7.51
CA GLY A 20 -11.73 3.80 8.69
C GLY A 20 -13.01 3.01 8.53
N SER A 21 -13.54 2.92 7.31
CA SER A 21 -14.84 2.28 7.06
C SER A 21 -14.76 0.77 6.92
N SER A 22 -13.58 0.22 6.67
CA SER A 22 -13.39 -1.22 6.48
C SER A 22 -12.12 -1.67 7.16
N GLU A 23 -12.14 -2.92 7.64
CA GLU A 23 -10.97 -3.55 8.25
C GLU A 23 -10.42 -4.61 7.31
N PHE A 24 -9.12 -4.84 7.43
CA PHE A 24 -8.46 -5.87 6.66
C PHE A 24 -7.21 -6.34 7.37
N THR A 25 -6.65 -7.45 6.93
CA THR A 25 -5.36 -7.90 7.44
C THR A 25 -4.37 -7.97 6.30
N ALA A 26 -3.09 -7.89 6.64
CA ALA A 26 -2.03 -7.95 5.63
C ALA A 26 -0.78 -8.58 6.22
N TYR A 27 -0.04 -9.28 5.40
CA TYR A 27 1.25 -9.81 5.81
C TYR A 27 2.20 -9.89 4.61
N ARG A 28 3.49 -10.01 4.93
CA ARG A 28 4.54 -10.12 3.91
C ARG A 28 4.81 -11.60 3.66
N ASP A 29 4.60 -12.05 2.44
CA ASP A 29 4.96 -13.40 2.02
C ASP A 29 6.28 -13.30 1.28
N GLU A 30 7.38 -13.46 2.02
CA GLU A 30 8.71 -13.31 1.46
C GLU A 30 9.16 -14.54 0.70
N ASP A 31 8.46 -15.65 0.87
CA ASP A 31 8.78 -16.90 0.18
C ASP A 31 8.03 -17.07 -1.13
N GLY A 32 7.16 -16.13 -1.47
CA GLY A 32 6.42 -16.17 -2.73
C GLY A 32 7.33 -15.88 -3.91
N ASP A 33 6.84 -16.19 -5.10
CA ASP A 33 7.56 -15.94 -6.34
C ASP A 33 6.64 -15.23 -7.33
N PRO A 34 6.68 -13.91 -7.38
CA PRO A 34 7.53 -13.00 -6.58
C PRO A 34 7.03 -12.85 -5.15
N PRO A 35 7.88 -12.34 -4.24
CA PRO A 35 7.41 -12.02 -2.90
C PRO A 35 6.22 -11.07 -2.94
N ALA A 36 5.27 -11.27 -2.05
CA ALA A 36 4.00 -10.56 -2.11
C ALA A 36 3.60 -9.95 -0.77
N LEU A 37 2.92 -8.82 -0.85
CA LEU A 37 2.13 -8.30 0.26
C LEU A 37 0.74 -8.91 0.08
N VAL A 38 0.32 -9.73 1.02
CA VAL A 38 -0.96 -10.43 0.95
C VAL A 38 -1.97 -9.67 1.79
N VAL A 39 -3.06 -9.27 1.18
CA VAL A 39 -4.12 -8.50 1.83
C VAL A 39 -5.39 -9.34 1.86
N GLN A 40 -5.99 -9.49 3.04
CA GLN A 40 -7.20 -10.26 3.21
C GLN A 40 -8.34 -9.32 3.60
N VAL A 41 -9.35 -9.23 2.75
CA VAL A 41 -10.53 -8.39 2.98
C VAL A 41 -11.74 -9.31 2.96
N GLY A 42 -12.30 -9.61 4.13
CA GLY A 42 -13.36 -10.61 4.22
C GLY A 42 -12.86 -11.94 3.68
N THR A 43 -13.52 -12.46 2.65
CA THR A 43 -13.11 -13.71 2.01
C THR A 43 -12.23 -13.49 0.78
N THR A 44 -11.95 -12.24 0.44
CA THR A 44 -11.16 -11.91 -0.75
C THR A 44 -9.69 -11.73 -0.37
N GLN A 45 -8.81 -12.36 -1.12
CA GLN A 45 -7.38 -12.22 -0.92
C GLN A 45 -6.77 -11.51 -2.12
N LEU A 46 -6.05 -10.43 -1.85
CA LEU A 46 -5.35 -9.64 -2.85
C LEU A 46 -3.85 -9.82 -2.65
N LYS A 47 -3.09 -9.78 -3.72
CA LYS A 47 -1.65 -9.90 -3.63
C LYS A 47 -1.00 -8.82 -4.49
N TYR A 48 -0.11 -8.06 -3.87
CA TYR A 48 0.69 -7.05 -4.57
C TYR A 48 2.14 -7.44 -4.44
N GLN A 49 2.96 -7.10 -5.44
CA GLN A 49 4.40 -7.34 -5.33
C GLN A 49 4.90 -6.68 -4.05
N LEU A 50 5.63 -7.41 -3.23
CA LEU A 50 6.05 -6.92 -1.92
C LEU A 50 6.87 -5.64 -2.01
N ARG A 51 7.64 -5.48 -3.09
CA ARG A 51 8.43 -4.27 -3.30
C ARG A 51 7.60 -3.00 -3.37
N CYS A 52 6.26 -3.11 -3.48
CA CYS A 52 5.41 -1.92 -3.51
C CYS A 52 5.62 -1.04 -2.28
N ILE A 53 5.95 -1.64 -1.15
CA ILE A 53 6.17 -0.88 0.09
C ILE A 53 7.37 0.06 -0.08
N GLU A 54 8.51 -0.47 -0.51
CA GLU A 54 9.70 0.33 -0.71
C GLU A 54 9.57 1.29 -1.88
N ASP A 55 8.97 0.83 -2.95
CA ASP A 55 8.81 1.64 -4.15
C ASP A 55 7.89 2.84 -3.89
N LEU A 56 6.78 2.61 -3.17
CA LEU A 56 5.87 3.70 -2.83
C LEU A 56 6.56 4.69 -1.90
N HIS A 57 7.28 4.19 -0.90
CA HIS A 57 8.01 5.07 0.01
C HIS A 57 9.01 5.94 -0.77
N ALA A 58 9.75 5.33 -1.70
CA ALA A 58 10.71 6.08 -2.50
C ALA A 58 10.02 7.16 -3.35
N MET A 59 8.87 6.84 -3.92
CA MET A 59 8.12 7.84 -4.70
C MET A 59 7.69 9.00 -3.82
N LEU A 60 7.19 8.71 -2.61
CA LEU A 60 6.75 9.75 -1.68
C LEU A 60 7.90 10.63 -1.23
N VAL A 61 9.06 10.04 -0.96
CA VAL A 61 10.26 10.80 -0.60
C VAL A 61 10.65 11.75 -1.73
N LYS A 62 10.67 11.24 -2.95
CA LYS A 62 11.03 12.05 -4.12
C LYS A 62 10.02 13.16 -4.37
N HIS A 63 8.72 12.85 -4.17
CA HIS A 63 7.67 13.86 -4.36
C HIS A 63 7.79 14.99 -3.33
N GLY A 64 8.10 14.64 -2.09
CA GLY A 64 8.41 15.63 -1.05
C GLY A 64 7.20 16.31 -0.43
N ASP A 65 5.98 15.90 -0.76
CA ASP A 65 4.76 16.53 -0.25
C ASP A 65 3.63 15.51 -0.27
N TRP A 66 2.44 15.94 0.12
CA TRP A 66 1.26 15.10 0.16
C TRP A 66 0.86 14.63 -1.23
N VAL A 67 0.41 13.37 -1.32
CA VAL A 67 -0.13 12.79 -2.55
C VAL A 67 -1.50 12.22 -2.24
N LEU A 68 -2.49 12.54 -3.06
CA LEU A 68 -3.82 11.95 -2.91
C LEU A 68 -3.75 10.44 -3.09
N LEU A 69 -4.51 9.71 -2.28
CA LEU A 69 -4.50 8.25 -2.35
C LEU A 69 -5.23 7.73 -3.58
N GLY A 70 -6.42 8.26 -3.83
CA GLY A 70 -7.28 7.71 -4.86
C GLY A 70 -7.82 6.35 -4.44
N SER A 71 -8.75 5.84 -5.23
CA SER A 71 -9.27 4.49 -5.07
C SER A 71 -10.05 4.16 -6.33
N ALA A 72 -9.70 3.05 -6.96
CA ALA A 72 -10.43 2.62 -8.14
C ALA A 72 -10.31 1.11 -8.27
N ASP A 73 -11.39 0.49 -8.70
CA ASP A 73 -11.36 -0.92 -9.08
C ASP A 73 -10.47 -1.09 -10.31
N GLU A 74 -10.05 -2.31 -10.55
CA GLU A 74 -9.18 -2.62 -11.69
C GLU A 74 -9.82 -2.21 -13.01
N ALA A 75 -11.14 -2.37 -13.14
CA ALA A 75 -11.84 -2.09 -14.39
C ALA A 75 -12.10 -0.60 -14.61
N LYS A 76 -11.83 0.24 -13.63
CA LYS A 76 -12.10 1.68 -13.72
C LYS A 76 -10.80 2.46 -13.75
N PRO A 77 -10.76 3.59 -14.47
CA PRO A 77 -9.56 4.41 -14.47
C PRO A 77 -9.35 5.05 -13.11
N ALA A 78 -8.09 5.17 -12.70
CA ALA A 78 -7.73 5.90 -11.50
C ALA A 78 -7.51 7.37 -11.86
N ALA A 79 -7.86 8.26 -10.92
CA ALA A 79 -7.61 9.67 -11.13
C ALA A 79 -6.10 9.92 -11.21
N ASP A 80 -5.71 10.85 -12.07
CA ASP A 80 -4.30 11.20 -12.23
C ASP A 80 -3.71 11.74 -10.93
N ASP A 81 -2.40 11.58 -10.79
CA ASP A 81 -1.65 12.13 -9.64
C ASP A 81 -2.10 11.58 -8.30
N THR A 82 -2.57 10.31 -8.30
CA THR A 82 -2.92 9.61 -7.06
C THR A 82 -2.02 8.40 -6.88
N VAL A 83 -1.96 7.92 -5.63
CA VAL A 83 -1.25 6.68 -5.32
C VAL A 83 -1.86 5.52 -6.11
N GLU A 84 -3.20 5.50 -6.24
CA GLU A 84 -3.87 4.45 -7.00
C GLU A 84 -3.41 4.43 -8.46
N ALA A 85 -3.32 5.60 -9.10
CA ALA A 85 -2.85 5.69 -10.48
C ALA A 85 -1.39 5.27 -10.59
N TRP A 86 -0.56 5.70 -9.63
CA TRP A 86 0.85 5.31 -9.62
C TRP A 86 1.01 3.80 -9.51
N GLY A 87 0.16 3.15 -8.71
CA GLY A 87 0.23 1.71 -8.47
C GLY A 87 -0.07 0.85 -9.69
N ARG A 88 -0.48 1.46 -10.79
CA ARG A 88 -0.77 0.77 -12.06
C ARG A 88 -0.13 1.45 -13.27
N ALA A 89 0.68 2.47 -13.05
CA ALA A 89 1.22 3.29 -14.14
C ALA A 89 2.41 2.63 -14.80
N LYS A 90 2.53 2.79 -16.10
CA LYS A 90 3.67 2.27 -16.84
C LYS A 90 4.98 2.95 -16.47
N THR A 91 4.89 4.08 -15.78
CA THR A 91 6.06 4.85 -15.36
C THR A 91 6.58 4.47 -13.98
N ASN A 92 5.90 3.58 -13.27
CA ASN A 92 6.38 3.15 -11.96
C ASN A 92 7.48 2.09 -12.10
N PRO A 93 8.16 1.73 -11.00
CA PRO A 93 9.30 0.79 -11.09
C PRO A 93 8.99 -0.57 -11.68
N VAL A 94 7.76 -1.07 -11.59
CA VAL A 94 7.39 -2.37 -12.17
C VAL A 94 6.70 -2.21 -13.53
N LYS A 95 6.57 -0.98 -13.99
CA LYS A 95 6.02 -0.64 -15.31
C LYS A 95 4.59 -1.11 -15.49
N GLY A 96 3.80 -1.05 -14.45
CA GLY A 96 2.39 -1.42 -14.52
C GLY A 96 1.84 -1.78 -13.15
N TRP A 97 0.95 -2.75 -13.13
CA TRP A 97 0.26 -3.16 -11.92
C TRP A 97 1.18 -3.84 -10.93
N TYR A 98 1.13 -3.40 -9.68
CA TYR A 98 1.74 -4.15 -8.58
C TYR A 98 0.90 -5.36 -8.22
N GLY A 99 -0.41 -5.30 -8.44
CA GLY A 99 -1.30 -6.41 -8.17
C GLY A 99 -0.97 -7.62 -9.03
N LEU A 100 -0.85 -8.79 -8.41
CA LEU A 100 -0.40 -10.00 -9.10
C LEU A 100 -1.53 -10.79 -9.74
N LYS A 101 -2.73 -10.73 -9.16
CA LYS A 101 -3.83 -11.56 -9.64
C LYS A 101 -4.79 -10.73 -10.46
N LYS A 102 -4.90 -11.01 -11.75
CA LYS A 102 -5.84 -10.33 -12.63
C LYS A 102 -7.24 -10.44 -12.03
N GLY A 103 -7.97 -9.33 -12.03
CA GLY A 103 -9.28 -9.24 -11.40
C GLY A 103 -9.23 -8.76 -9.95
N PHE A 104 -8.04 -8.74 -9.34
CA PHE A 104 -7.86 -8.35 -7.95
C PHE A 104 -6.67 -7.40 -7.79
N ARG A 105 -6.54 -6.43 -8.71
CA ARG A 105 -5.43 -5.49 -8.75
C ARG A 105 -5.77 -4.09 -8.28
N GLY A 106 -7.06 -3.79 -8.17
CA GLY A 106 -7.50 -2.44 -7.84
C GLY A 106 -7.37 -2.13 -6.37
N ARG A 107 -7.71 -0.87 -6.04
CA ARG A 107 -7.76 -0.35 -4.69
C ARG A 107 -6.42 -0.35 -3.97
N PHE A 108 -5.33 -0.28 -4.75
CA PHE A 108 -3.98 -0.16 -4.22
C PHE A 108 -3.90 1.00 -3.22
N GLY A 109 -4.53 2.14 -3.55
CA GLY A 109 -4.51 3.32 -2.70
C GLY A 109 -5.31 3.19 -1.41
N MET A 110 -6.04 2.09 -1.23
CA MET A 110 -6.79 1.84 0.00
C MET A 110 -6.07 0.87 0.93
N TYR A 111 -5.36 -0.10 0.37
CA TYR A 111 -4.79 -1.17 1.18
C TYR A 111 -3.29 -1.04 1.44
N VAL A 112 -2.55 -0.42 0.55
CA VAL A 112 -1.10 -0.30 0.74
C VAL A 112 -0.70 0.85 1.66
N PRO A 113 -1.33 2.04 1.58
CA PRO A 113 -0.94 3.13 2.49
C PRO A 113 -1.00 2.78 3.97
N PRO A 114 -2.04 2.08 4.48
CA PRO A 114 -2.03 1.71 5.89
C PRO A 114 -0.85 0.84 6.31
N VAL A 115 -0.30 0.06 5.39
CA VAL A 115 0.89 -0.76 5.67
C VAL A 115 2.11 0.14 5.88
N LEU A 116 2.28 1.15 5.03
CA LEU A 116 3.38 2.10 5.21
C LEU A 116 3.22 2.88 6.51
N GLU A 117 1.98 3.23 6.86
CA GLU A 117 1.71 3.90 8.13
C GLU A 117 2.10 3.01 9.31
N ALA A 118 1.72 1.74 9.27
CA ALA A 118 2.04 0.79 10.34
C ALA A 118 3.55 0.61 10.50
N LEU A 119 4.29 0.72 9.40
CA LEU A 119 5.74 0.60 9.42
C LEU A 119 6.44 1.91 9.80
N GLY A 120 5.70 3.00 9.97
CA GLY A 120 6.30 4.29 10.30
C GLY A 120 6.97 4.98 9.13
N LEU A 121 6.64 4.57 7.91
CA LEU A 121 7.23 5.11 6.69
C LEU A 121 6.46 6.26 6.09
N ALA A 122 5.21 6.44 6.49
CA ALA A 122 4.36 7.47 5.92
C ALA A 122 3.33 7.96 6.93
N GLU A 123 2.91 9.20 6.74
CA GLU A 123 1.71 9.74 7.39
C GLU A 123 0.55 9.57 6.41
N VAL A 124 -0.60 9.15 6.92
CA VAL A 124 -1.80 8.92 6.11
C VAL A 124 -2.96 9.66 6.77
N GLU A 125 -3.71 10.42 5.99
CA GLU A 125 -4.91 11.08 6.50
C GLU A 125 -6.04 10.07 6.64
N HIS A 126 -6.91 10.31 7.61
CA HIS A 126 -8.01 9.39 7.94
C HIS A 126 -9.36 10.11 7.95
N GLY A 127 -9.56 11.01 7.02
CA GLY A 127 -10.84 11.67 6.82
C GLY A 127 -11.82 10.79 6.06
N ALA A 128 -13.03 11.30 5.87
CA ALA A 128 -14.05 10.53 5.18
C ALA A 128 -13.74 10.29 3.70
N ARG A 129 -13.01 11.22 3.07
CA ARG A 129 -12.67 11.11 1.65
C ARG A 129 -11.49 12.01 1.32
N ASN A 130 -10.94 11.81 0.13
CA ASN A 130 -9.83 12.62 -0.41
C ASN A 130 -8.61 12.62 0.51
N ASN A 131 -8.33 11.47 1.09
CA ASN A 131 -7.18 11.33 1.97
C ASN A 131 -5.88 11.36 1.18
N ARG A 132 -4.83 11.81 1.85
CA ARG A 132 -3.50 11.94 1.24
C ARG A 132 -2.50 11.23 2.13
N MET A 133 -1.31 11.00 1.58
CA MET A 133 -0.19 10.47 2.36
C MET A 133 1.09 11.18 1.96
N ARG A 134 2.10 11.09 2.82
CA ARG A 134 3.43 11.60 2.52
C ARG A 134 4.46 10.80 3.30
N ALA A 135 5.71 10.84 2.83
CA ALA A 135 6.79 10.14 3.51
C ALA A 135 7.05 10.78 4.88
N VAL A 136 7.41 9.94 5.84
CA VAL A 136 7.82 10.41 7.16
C VAL A 136 9.32 10.65 7.13
N GLY A 137 9.71 11.92 7.39
CA GLY A 137 11.09 12.30 7.58
C GLY A 137 12.04 11.70 6.56
N LYS A 138 13.14 11.15 7.04
CA LYS A 138 14.15 10.57 6.17
C LYS A 138 13.82 9.13 5.84
N PRO A 139 14.19 8.66 4.63
CA PRO A 139 13.99 7.26 4.28
C PRO A 139 14.74 6.36 5.25
N LYS A 140 14.12 5.24 5.60
CA LYS A 140 14.76 4.23 6.44
C LYS A 140 14.73 2.91 5.72
N PRO A 141 15.80 2.10 5.83
CA PRO A 141 15.78 0.78 5.25
C PRO A 141 14.69 -0.06 5.91
N LEU A 142 13.85 -0.69 5.12
CA LEU A 142 12.80 -1.55 5.65
C LEU A 142 13.35 -2.71 6.44
N LEU A 143 14.53 -3.16 6.07
CA LEU A 143 15.16 -4.31 6.71
C LEU A 143 16.03 -3.94 7.89
N GLY A 144 15.97 -2.70 8.33
CA GLY A 144 16.73 -2.26 9.47
C GLY A 144 18.22 -2.14 9.27
N LYS A 145 18.65 -2.06 8.05
CA LYS A 145 20.07 -1.91 7.74
C LYS A 145 20.47 -0.46 7.77
N HIS A 146 21.65 -0.23 8.20
CA HIS A 146 22.15 1.14 8.32
C HIS A 146 23.58 1.24 7.87
#